data_5d4a274bfad45edb784402c5691bc098
#
_entry.id   5d4a274bfad45edb784402c5691bc098
#
_cell.length_a   1.000
_cell.length_b   1.000
_cell.length_c   1.000
_cell.angle_alpha   90.00
_cell.angle_beta   90.00
_cell.angle_gamma   90.00
#
_symmetry.space_group_name_H-M   'P 1'
#
loop_
_entity.id
_entity.type
_entity.pdbx_description
1 polymer ?
#
loop_
_entity_poly.entity_id
_entity_poly.type
_entity_poly.pdbx_seq_one_letter_code
_entity_poly.pdbx_strand_id
1 'polypeptide(L)'
;GVRPEQIVDWLSLVGDSADNIPGVPGVGVKTAAMLLNEFGSVDELYRNLAKVSRDKLREALAAAEADVRRNQSLVALKLDLPGEPELDELRRGFQDSARLEKLFETWGFSRMLNDLREARQGALFE
;
A
#
# COMPACT_ATOMS: atom_id res chain seq x y z
N GLY A 1 -6.71 -12.80 -3.90
CA GLY A 1 -8.05 -13.31 -4.15
C GLY A 1 -9.03 -12.25 -4.68
N VAL A 2 -8.53 -11.04 -4.97
CA VAL A 2 -9.27 -9.94 -5.61
C VAL A 2 -8.49 -9.43 -6.82
N ARG A 3 -9.15 -8.70 -7.71
CA ARG A 3 -8.50 -8.03 -8.85
C ARG A 3 -7.78 -6.76 -8.40
N PRO A 4 -6.77 -6.26 -9.15
CA PRO A 4 -6.06 -5.02 -8.82
C PRO A 4 -6.99 -3.82 -8.59
N GLU A 5 -8.05 -3.67 -9.39
CA GLU A 5 -9.02 -2.58 -9.29
C GLU A 5 -9.85 -2.61 -8.00
N GLN A 6 -9.89 -3.78 -7.34
CA GLN A 6 -10.64 -3.98 -6.10
C GLN A 6 -9.79 -3.77 -4.83
N ILE A 7 -8.51 -3.42 -4.95
CA ILE A 7 -7.60 -3.31 -3.78
C ILE A 7 -8.05 -2.19 -2.83
N VAL A 8 -8.49 -1.06 -3.34
CA VAL A 8 -9.03 0.03 -2.51
C VAL A 8 -10.23 -0.44 -1.71
N ASP A 9 -11.18 -1.11 -2.36
CA ASP A 9 -12.36 -1.66 -1.74
C ASP A 9 -12.02 -2.75 -0.72
N TRP A 10 -11.05 -3.61 -1.06
CA TRP A 10 -10.59 -4.67 -0.18
C TRP A 10 -9.93 -4.12 1.09
N LEU A 11 -9.02 -3.15 0.96
CA LEU A 11 -8.38 -2.49 2.10
C LEU A 11 -9.40 -1.73 2.94
N SER A 12 -10.41 -1.10 2.32
CA SER A 12 -11.44 -0.38 3.06
C SER A 12 -12.28 -1.29 3.96
N LEU A 13 -12.47 -2.56 3.57
CA LEU A 13 -13.19 -3.56 4.35
C LEU A 13 -12.31 -4.24 5.41
N VAL A 14 -11.07 -4.59 5.06
CA VAL A 14 -10.13 -5.30 5.96
C VAL A 14 -9.49 -4.34 6.95
N GLY A 15 -9.26 -3.09 6.55
CA GLY A 15 -8.43 -2.13 7.24
C GLY A 15 -6.95 -2.30 6.92
N ASP A 16 -6.15 -1.38 7.45
CA ASP A 16 -4.68 -1.41 7.39
C ASP A 16 -4.10 -1.05 8.75
N SER A 17 -3.52 -2.03 9.42
CA SER A 17 -2.96 -1.83 10.76
C SER A 17 -1.68 -1.00 10.75
N ALA A 18 -0.93 -0.98 9.65
CA ALA A 18 0.28 -0.16 9.52
C ALA A 18 -0.07 1.34 9.51
N ASP A 19 -1.18 1.68 8.86
CA ASP A 19 -1.68 3.05 8.75
C ASP A 19 -2.77 3.39 9.78
N ASN A 20 -3.02 2.47 10.73
CA ASN A 20 -4.06 2.62 11.76
C ASN A 20 -5.47 2.87 11.17
N ILE A 21 -5.78 2.22 10.06
CA ILE A 21 -7.07 2.26 9.40
C ILE A 21 -7.90 1.06 9.89
N PRO A 22 -9.00 1.26 10.66
CA PRO A 22 -9.82 0.16 11.15
C PRO A 22 -10.65 -0.44 10.02
N GLY A 23 -10.67 -1.76 9.94
CA GLY A 23 -11.58 -2.50 9.06
C GLY A 23 -12.95 -2.77 9.70
N VAL A 24 -13.82 -3.43 8.94
CA VAL A 24 -15.13 -3.86 9.42
C VAL A 24 -14.96 -5.00 10.45
N PRO A 25 -15.54 -4.90 11.65
CA PRO A 25 -15.44 -5.95 12.65
C PRO A 25 -15.90 -7.31 12.12
N GLY A 26 -15.03 -8.33 12.25
CA GLY A 26 -15.30 -9.68 11.76
C GLY A 26 -15.10 -9.90 10.24
N VAL A 27 -14.65 -8.88 9.52
CA VAL A 27 -14.28 -8.97 8.10
C VAL A 27 -12.76 -9.01 7.96
N GLY A 28 -12.22 -10.20 7.76
CA GLY A 28 -10.81 -10.40 7.44
C GLY A 28 -10.59 -10.58 5.93
N VAL A 29 -9.33 -10.80 5.58
CA VAL A 29 -8.82 -10.98 4.20
C VAL A 29 -9.71 -11.87 3.33
N LYS A 30 -10.07 -13.07 3.83
CA LYS A 30 -10.89 -14.05 3.07
C LYS A 30 -12.34 -13.60 2.92
N THR A 31 -12.92 -13.01 3.96
CA THR A 31 -14.31 -12.55 3.92
C THR A 31 -14.46 -11.35 2.99
N ALA A 32 -13.54 -10.40 3.03
CA ALA A 32 -13.54 -9.26 2.11
C ALA A 32 -13.39 -9.71 0.64
N ALA A 33 -12.47 -10.64 0.38
CA ALA A 33 -12.30 -11.19 -0.98
C ALA A 33 -13.57 -11.91 -1.46
N MET A 34 -14.21 -12.69 -0.61
CA MET A 34 -15.48 -13.36 -0.95
C MET A 34 -16.57 -12.33 -1.29
N LEU A 35 -16.74 -11.30 -0.47
CA LEU A 35 -17.73 -10.25 -0.72
C LEU A 35 -17.46 -9.51 -2.03
N LEU A 36 -16.22 -9.15 -2.32
CA LEU A 36 -15.89 -8.44 -3.56
C LEU A 36 -15.95 -9.33 -4.80
N ASN A 37 -15.73 -10.63 -4.67
CA ASN A 37 -15.96 -11.56 -5.77
C ASN A 37 -17.46 -11.77 -6.06
N GLU A 38 -18.30 -11.71 -5.02
CA GLU A 38 -19.76 -11.86 -5.15
C GLU A 38 -20.43 -10.57 -5.66
N PHE A 39 -20.09 -9.43 -5.09
CA PHE A 39 -20.76 -8.14 -5.36
C PHE A 39 -20.00 -7.25 -6.36
N GLY A 40 -18.73 -7.50 -6.62
CA GLY A 40 -17.89 -6.74 -7.55
C GLY A 40 -17.20 -5.53 -6.95
N SER A 41 -17.89 -4.74 -6.13
CA SER A 41 -17.36 -3.53 -5.46
C SER A 41 -18.03 -3.28 -4.12
N VAL A 42 -17.44 -2.40 -3.32
CA VAL A 42 -18.07 -1.89 -2.08
C VAL A 42 -19.39 -1.19 -2.38
N ASP A 43 -19.50 -0.45 -3.46
CA ASP A 43 -20.75 0.20 -3.85
C ASP A 43 -21.87 -0.80 -4.12
N GLU A 44 -21.59 -1.84 -4.88
CA GLU A 44 -22.58 -2.88 -5.17
C GLU A 44 -22.90 -3.73 -3.93
N LEU A 45 -21.92 -3.95 -3.05
CA LEU A 45 -22.13 -4.61 -1.77
C LEU A 45 -23.16 -3.85 -0.92
N TYR A 46 -23.00 -2.53 -0.75
CA TYR A 46 -23.92 -1.74 0.06
C TYR A 46 -25.29 -1.55 -0.60
N ARG A 47 -25.36 -1.42 -1.93
CA ARG A 47 -26.66 -1.43 -2.64
C ARG A 47 -27.42 -2.74 -2.48
N ASN A 48 -26.72 -3.84 -2.31
CA ASN A 48 -27.28 -5.18 -2.21
C ASN A 48 -27.09 -5.81 -0.82
N LEU A 49 -26.90 -4.99 0.21
CA LEU A 49 -26.56 -5.47 1.55
C LEU A 49 -27.54 -6.53 2.10
N ALA A 50 -28.82 -6.43 1.74
CA ALA A 50 -29.84 -7.39 2.10
C ALA A 50 -29.60 -8.82 1.56
N LYS A 51 -28.77 -8.97 0.53
CA LYS A 51 -28.40 -10.28 -0.04
C LYS A 51 -27.28 -10.97 0.75
N VAL A 52 -26.60 -10.27 1.66
CA VAL A 52 -25.60 -10.88 2.53
C VAL A 52 -26.29 -11.84 3.48
N SER A 53 -26.06 -13.14 3.30
CA SER A 53 -26.81 -14.22 3.96
C SER A 53 -26.58 -14.31 5.50
N ARG A 54 -25.41 -13.90 5.98
CA ARG A 54 -25.04 -13.96 7.40
C ARG A 54 -25.47 -12.68 8.13
N ASP A 55 -26.47 -12.78 9.01
CA ASP A 55 -27.06 -11.63 9.72
C ASP A 55 -26.02 -10.79 10.46
N LYS A 56 -25.15 -11.43 11.27
CA LYS A 56 -24.08 -10.73 12.00
C LYS A 56 -23.11 -9.98 11.09
N LEU A 57 -22.79 -10.54 9.91
CA LEU A 57 -21.92 -9.89 8.94
C LEU A 57 -22.63 -8.69 8.31
N ARG A 58 -23.92 -8.85 7.95
CA ARG A 58 -24.73 -7.78 7.40
C ARG A 58 -24.87 -6.61 8.37
N GLU A 59 -25.12 -6.89 9.66
CA GLU A 59 -25.18 -5.88 10.71
C GLU A 59 -23.86 -5.14 10.90
N ALA A 60 -22.72 -5.88 10.92
CA ALA A 60 -21.40 -5.29 11.03
C ALA A 60 -21.07 -4.39 9.83
N LEU A 61 -21.39 -4.83 8.62
CA LEU A 61 -21.22 -4.03 7.40
C LEU A 61 -22.09 -2.77 7.46
N ALA A 62 -23.38 -2.89 7.83
CA ALA A 62 -24.29 -1.76 7.94
C ALA A 62 -23.79 -0.71 8.93
N ALA A 63 -23.30 -1.16 10.10
CA ALA A 63 -22.79 -0.27 11.14
C ALA A 63 -21.48 0.44 10.73
N ALA A 64 -20.67 -0.19 9.87
CA ALA A 64 -19.36 0.30 9.46
C ALA A 64 -19.36 1.08 8.13
N GLU A 65 -20.52 1.30 7.48
CA GLU A 65 -20.56 1.90 6.14
C GLU A 65 -19.82 3.24 6.05
N ALA A 66 -20.04 4.14 7.01
CA ALA A 66 -19.38 5.44 7.04
C ALA A 66 -17.85 5.31 7.15
N ASP A 67 -17.38 4.35 7.97
CA ASP A 67 -15.95 4.08 8.12
C ASP A 67 -15.35 3.47 6.85
N VAL A 68 -16.05 2.54 6.20
CA VAL A 68 -15.61 1.96 4.92
C VAL A 68 -15.51 3.04 3.83
N ARG A 69 -16.48 3.96 3.75
CA ARG A 69 -16.44 5.09 2.80
C ARG A 69 -15.25 6.02 3.06
N ARG A 70 -15.01 6.35 4.33
CA ARG A 70 -13.83 7.12 4.71
C ARG A 70 -12.54 6.36 4.35
N ASN A 71 -12.46 5.07 4.65
CA ASN A 71 -11.30 4.24 4.37
C ASN A 71 -10.99 4.20 2.87
N GLN A 72 -11.99 4.10 1.98
CA GLN A 72 -11.78 4.17 0.53
C GLN A 72 -10.99 5.45 0.14
N SER A 73 -11.34 6.59 0.73
CA SER A 73 -10.63 7.86 0.45
C SER A 73 -9.22 7.92 1.03
N LEU A 74 -8.97 7.22 2.15
CA LEU A 74 -7.66 7.19 2.80
C LEU A 74 -6.67 6.25 2.10
N VAL A 75 -7.15 5.10 1.60
CA VAL A 75 -6.29 4.10 0.96
C VAL A 75 -6.13 4.31 -0.56
N ALA A 76 -6.94 5.17 -1.16
CA ALA A 76 -6.83 5.48 -2.58
C ALA A 76 -5.53 6.22 -2.88
N LEU A 77 -4.76 5.70 -3.84
CA LEU A 77 -3.55 6.37 -4.30
C LEU A 77 -3.91 7.64 -5.08
N LYS A 78 -3.16 8.71 -4.84
CA LYS A 78 -3.26 9.92 -5.64
C LYS A 78 -2.48 9.72 -6.95
N LEU A 79 -3.17 9.79 -8.09
CA LEU A 79 -2.61 9.48 -9.40
C LEU A 79 -2.22 10.74 -10.21
N ASP A 80 -2.56 11.93 -9.70
CA ASP A 80 -2.39 13.22 -10.36
C ASP A 80 -1.29 14.08 -9.71
N LEU A 81 -0.21 13.42 -9.25
CA LEU A 81 0.94 14.14 -8.70
C LEU A 81 1.67 14.91 -9.82
N PRO A 82 2.06 16.17 -9.58
CA PRO A 82 2.88 16.90 -10.54
C PRO A 82 4.28 16.29 -10.64
N GLY A 83 4.89 16.37 -11.84
CA GLY A 83 6.26 15.93 -12.07
C GLY A 83 6.34 14.47 -12.51
N GLU A 84 5.72 14.15 -13.64
CA GLU A 84 5.99 12.87 -14.32
C GLU A 84 7.43 12.87 -14.85
N PRO A 85 8.33 12.03 -14.29
CA PRO A 85 9.68 11.93 -14.81
C PRO A 85 9.64 11.21 -16.16
N GLU A 86 10.38 11.72 -17.14
CA GLU A 86 10.61 11.00 -18.39
C GLU A 86 11.41 9.72 -18.10
N LEU A 87 11.14 8.64 -18.85
CA LEU A 87 11.81 7.35 -18.64
C LEU A 87 13.34 7.46 -18.75
N ASP A 88 13.83 8.37 -19.60
CA ASP A 88 15.27 8.62 -19.76
C ASP A 88 15.89 9.28 -18.52
N GLU A 89 15.13 10.06 -17.76
CA GLU A 89 15.57 10.66 -16.49
C GLU A 89 15.70 9.62 -15.36
N LEU A 90 15.01 8.48 -15.50
CA LEU A 90 15.07 7.37 -14.55
C LEU A 90 16.25 6.43 -14.81
N ARG A 91 17.05 6.68 -15.85
CA ARG A 91 18.27 5.89 -16.09
C ARG A 91 19.26 6.07 -14.95
N ARG A 92 19.86 4.96 -14.53
CA ARG A 92 20.90 4.98 -13.51
C ARG A 92 22.08 5.85 -13.99
N GLY A 93 22.27 6.98 -13.33
CA GLY A 93 23.40 7.88 -13.56
C GLY A 93 24.69 7.38 -12.95
N PHE A 94 25.75 8.17 -13.09
CA PHE A 94 27.02 7.92 -12.43
C PHE A 94 26.87 8.04 -10.91
N GLN A 95 27.42 7.06 -10.18
CA GLN A 95 27.42 7.06 -8.73
C GLN A 95 28.54 7.96 -8.20
N ASP A 96 28.17 9.08 -7.57
CA ASP A 96 29.11 9.92 -6.84
C ASP A 96 29.40 9.32 -5.45
N SER A 97 30.42 8.46 -5.41
CA SER A 97 30.80 7.75 -4.19
C SER A 97 31.28 8.70 -3.07
N ALA A 98 31.90 9.83 -3.40
CA ALA A 98 32.37 10.79 -2.40
C ALA A 98 31.19 11.50 -1.73
N ARG A 99 30.18 11.86 -2.50
CA ARG A 99 28.94 12.45 -1.99
C ARG A 99 28.15 11.47 -1.15
N LEU A 100 28.07 10.19 -1.56
CA LEU A 100 27.41 9.13 -0.79
C LEU A 100 28.14 8.85 0.52
N GLU A 101 29.47 8.80 0.53
CA GLU A 101 30.27 8.62 1.74
C GLU A 101 29.94 9.71 2.77
N LYS A 102 29.98 10.97 2.35
CA LYS A 102 29.63 12.11 3.21
C LYS A 102 28.19 12.04 3.71
N LEU A 103 27.24 11.62 2.86
CA LEU A 103 25.84 11.43 3.23
C LEU A 103 25.70 10.36 4.33
N PHE A 104 26.32 9.21 4.14
CA PHE A 104 26.25 8.08 5.07
C PHE A 104 26.91 8.41 6.42
N GLU A 105 28.02 9.17 6.42
CA GLU A 105 28.62 9.69 7.63
C GLU A 105 27.69 10.64 8.38
N THR A 106 27.10 11.60 7.65
CA THR A 106 26.20 12.61 8.23
C THR A 106 24.96 12.00 8.87
N TRP A 107 24.40 10.96 8.25
CA TRP A 107 23.16 10.32 8.70
C TRP A 107 23.39 9.07 9.55
N GLY A 108 24.65 8.71 9.83
CA GLY A 108 25.02 7.56 10.67
C GLY A 108 24.71 6.20 10.05
N PHE A 109 24.69 6.10 8.71
CA PHE A 109 24.44 4.84 8.00
C PHE A 109 25.70 3.97 7.94
N SER A 110 26.19 3.55 9.11
CA SER A 110 27.49 2.89 9.28
C SER A 110 27.69 1.65 8.43
N ARG A 111 26.65 0.81 8.28
CA ARG A 111 26.73 -0.39 7.43
C ARG A 111 26.93 -0.03 5.97
N MET A 112 26.09 0.86 5.43
CA MET A 112 26.18 1.31 4.03
C MET A 112 27.51 2.00 3.74
N LEU A 113 28.06 2.73 4.71
CA LEU A 113 29.36 3.37 4.64
C LEU A 113 30.50 2.35 4.51
N ASN A 114 30.47 1.29 5.31
CA ASN A 114 31.45 0.22 5.25
C ASN A 114 31.36 -0.53 3.92
N ASP A 115 30.17 -0.93 3.47
CA ASP A 115 29.94 -1.60 2.20
C ASP A 115 30.44 -0.75 1.01
N LEU A 116 30.23 0.58 1.05
CA LEU A 116 30.72 1.50 0.03
C LEU A 116 32.26 1.57 -0.01
N ARG A 117 32.89 1.59 1.15
CA ARG A 117 34.36 1.63 1.29
C ARG A 117 35.01 0.32 0.83
N GLU A 118 34.44 -0.82 1.19
CA GLU A 118 34.89 -2.15 0.74
C GLU A 118 34.79 -2.31 -0.78
N ALA A 119 33.65 -1.92 -1.36
CA ALA A 119 33.47 -1.97 -2.81
C ALA A 119 34.48 -1.11 -3.57
N ARG A 120 34.85 0.05 -3.00
CA ARG A 120 35.87 0.94 -3.58
C ARG A 120 37.29 0.37 -3.49
N GLN A 121 37.59 -0.33 -2.38
CA GLN A 121 38.89 -1.01 -2.23
C GLN A 121 39.03 -2.18 -3.20
N GLY A 122 37.98 -3.00 -3.36
CA GLY A 122 37.97 -4.11 -4.32
C GLY A 122 38.24 -3.67 -5.78
N ALA A 123 37.61 -2.57 -6.20
CA ALA A 123 37.78 -2.02 -7.54
C ALA A 123 39.17 -1.40 -7.83
N LEU A 124 40.03 -1.24 -6.82
CA LEU A 124 41.43 -0.76 -6.99
C LEU A 124 42.43 -1.89 -7.27
N PHE A 125 42.00 -3.14 -7.12
CA PHE A 125 42.84 -4.34 -7.28
C PHE A 125 42.44 -5.21 -8.48
N GLU A 126 41.46 -4.77 -9.28
CA GLU A 126 41.12 -5.33 -10.59
C GLU A 126 41.70 -4.45 -11.71
#